data_0a74e4ad5ec963817d5d21f6c305bde6
#
_entry.id   0a74e4ad5ec963817d5d21f6c305bde6
#
_cell.length_a   1.000
_cell.length_b   1.000
_cell.length_c   1.000
_cell.angle_alpha   90.00
_cell.angle_beta   90.00
_cell.angle_gamma   90.00
#
_symmetry.space_group_name_H-M   'P 1'
#
loop_
_entity.id
_entity.type
_entity.pdbx_description
1 polymer ?
#
loop_
_entity_poly.entity_id
_entity_poly.type
_entity_poly.pdbx_seq_one_letter_code
_entity_poly.pdbx_strand_id
1 'polypeptide(L)'
;MLNETYRGMLAHKSVIRETFMYGKQRAAEIGYENVFDYSLGNPSVPCPPQFTQAMQNLLETEGPVDLHGYCPSQGDPGFRTAVADHLAKTFGLPYAQKDIFPTTGAAGAIAHAIRAVTQPGDEVLTFAPYFPEYGPYVAGTGACLKVVPPQAPAFQPNLDAFAEMLTEQVACVLINTPNNPTGVVYSAETLTHMAELLTEKSRAYGHTIFLVSDEPYRDIAFDGRPVPYPAAFYPHTLTCFSFSKSLSLPGERLGYVAVRPGCEGEDLLVDMMAQISRFTGHNCPPSIIQRAVSRCLNVTSDLSVYETNMNLLYDKLKALGFEVERPGGTFYIFPKALEEDANAFCLRARAYDLLLVPSDSFGVKGYVRLAYCIDTEKVERSLPALEKLAASYRK
;
A
#
# COMPACT_ATOMS: atom_id res chain seq x y z
N MET A 1 -33.14 -5.20 12.70
CA MET A 1 -31.87 -5.54 13.39
C MET A 1 -30.73 -5.14 12.46
N LEU A 2 -29.76 -4.33 12.93
CA LEU A 2 -28.57 -3.96 12.14
C LEU A 2 -27.47 -5.01 12.35
N ASN A 3 -26.56 -5.13 11.38
CA ASN A 3 -25.41 -6.02 11.51
C ASN A 3 -24.42 -5.44 12.56
N GLU A 4 -24.26 -6.16 13.67
CA GLU A 4 -23.46 -5.70 14.82
C GLU A 4 -21.95 -5.60 14.50
N THR A 5 -21.44 -6.42 13.57
CA THR A 5 -20.03 -6.35 13.13
C THR A 5 -19.73 -4.98 12.51
N TYR A 6 -20.52 -4.56 11.53
CA TYR A 6 -20.33 -3.25 10.88
C TYR A 6 -20.67 -2.08 11.82
N ARG A 7 -21.64 -2.27 12.71
CA ARG A 7 -21.94 -1.28 13.77
C ARG A 7 -20.75 -1.10 14.72
N GLY A 8 -20.09 -2.20 15.11
CA GLY A 8 -18.87 -2.15 15.92
C GLY A 8 -17.72 -1.42 15.22
N MET A 9 -17.56 -1.60 13.91
CA MET A 9 -16.54 -0.86 13.12
C MET A 9 -16.74 0.66 13.13
N LEU A 10 -17.98 1.16 13.28
CA LEU A 10 -18.25 2.60 13.39
C LEU A 10 -17.73 3.20 14.70
N ALA A 11 -17.58 2.39 15.75
CA ALA A 11 -17.02 2.85 17.02
C ALA A 11 -15.49 3.10 16.94
N HIS A 12 -14.81 2.46 15.97
CA HIS A 12 -13.38 2.61 15.73
C HIS A 12 -13.12 3.53 14.54
N LYS A 13 -13.20 4.82 14.79
CA LYS A 13 -12.95 5.81 13.75
C LYS A 13 -11.48 5.79 13.32
N SER A 14 -11.24 5.90 12.02
CA SER A 14 -9.88 6.01 11.48
C SER A 14 -9.25 7.34 11.89
N VAL A 15 -8.19 7.29 12.71
CA VAL A 15 -7.42 8.47 13.13
C VAL A 15 -6.90 9.26 11.93
N ILE A 16 -6.55 8.58 10.83
CA ILE A 16 -6.13 9.21 9.57
C ILE A 16 -7.27 10.10 9.03
N ARG A 17 -8.50 9.55 8.96
CA ARG A 17 -9.66 10.31 8.47
C ARG A 17 -10.06 11.45 9.40
N GLU A 18 -10.02 11.23 10.70
CA GLU A 18 -10.32 12.29 11.69
C GLU A 18 -9.31 13.43 11.59
N THR A 19 -8.01 13.13 11.48
CA THR A 19 -6.97 14.15 11.29
C THR A 19 -7.16 14.91 9.99
N PHE A 20 -7.46 14.22 8.90
CA PHE A 20 -7.76 14.85 7.60
C PHE A 20 -8.99 15.76 7.65
N MET A 21 -10.08 15.33 8.30
CA MET A 21 -11.28 16.15 8.47
C MET A 21 -11.02 17.39 9.33
N TYR A 22 -10.24 17.24 10.40
CA TYR A 22 -9.76 18.36 11.19
C TYR A 22 -8.94 19.34 10.34
N GLY A 23 -8.03 18.83 9.50
CA GLY A 23 -7.24 19.65 8.58
C GLY A 23 -8.09 20.48 7.62
N LYS A 24 -9.14 19.89 7.05
CA LYS A 24 -10.10 20.62 6.21
C LYS A 24 -10.83 21.73 6.97
N GLN A 25 -11.28 21.45 8.19
CA GLN A 25 -11.93 22.45 9.02
C GLN A 25 -10.95 23.59 9.37
N ARG A 26 -9.73 23.25 9.78
CA ARG A 26 -8.71 24.24 10.13
C ARG A 26 -8.29 25.08 8.93
N ALA A 27 -8.18 24.48 7.75
CA ALA A 27 -7.89 25.18 6.49
C ALA A 27 -8.98 26.21 6.11
N ALA A 28 -10.24 25.97 6.46
CA ALA A 28 -11.32 26.93 6.26
C ALA A 28 -11.20 28.16 7.19
N GLU A 29 -10.52 28.03 8.33
CA GLU A 29 -10.33 29.11 9.31
C GLU A 29 -9.10 29.98 8.98
N ILE A 30 -7.97 29.35 8.60
CA ILE A 30 -6.68 30.06 8.49
C ILE A 30 -6.06 30.05 7.08
N GLY A 31 -6.75 29.45 6.11
CA GLY A 31 -6.24 29.24 4.75
C GLY A 31 -5.52 27.88 4.60
N TYR A 32 -5.73 27.24 3.44
CA TYR A 32 -5.17 25.93 3.11
C TYR A 32 -3.63 25.93 3.14
N GLU A 33 -3.02 27.02 2.74
CA GLU A 33 -1.58 27.21 2.69
C GLU A 33 -0.92 27.24 4.07
N ASN A 34 -1.67 27.48 5.14
CA ASN A 34 -1.17 27.59 6.51
C ASN A 34 -1.36 26.31 7.34
N VAL A 35 -1.99 25.27 6.78
CA VAL A 35 -2.15 23.97 7.44
C VAL A 35 -1.24 22.96 6.79
N PHE A 36 -0.32 22.40 7.56
CA PHE A 36 0.68 21.41 7.12
C PHE A 36 0.13 20.00 7.35
N ASP A 37 -0.73 19.56 6.43
CA ASP A 37 -1.43 18.28 6.55
C ASP A 37 -0.60 17.13 5.97
N TYR A 38 0.02 16.35 6.84
CA TYR A 38 0.77 15.13 6.56
C TYR A 38 -0.04 13.85 6.84
N SER A 39 -1.36 13.95 6.98
CA SER A 39 -2.19 12.81 7.41
C SER A 39 -2.52 11.84 6.28
N LEU A 40 -2.82 12.32 5.08
CA LEU A 40 -3.36 11.53 3.99
C LEU A 40 -2.33 11.29 2.87
N GLY A 41 -2.13 10.03 2.51
CA GLY A 41 -1.28 9.62 1.38
C GLY A 41 -2.00 9.78 0.03
N ASN A 42 -2.33 11.02 -0.33
CA ASN A 42 -2.92 11.34 -1.63
C ASN A 42 -1.88 12.04 -2.52
N PRO A 43 -1.53 11.46 -3.70
CA PRO A 43 -0.56 12.06 -4.61
C PRO A 43 -0.85 13.54 -4.91
N SER A 44 0.18 14.39 -4.84
CA SER A 44 0.10 15.82 -5.16
C SER A 44 0.56 16.15 -6.57
N VAL A 45 1.23 15.21 -7.25
CA VAL A 45 1.70 15.39 -8.62
C VAL A 45 0.62 14.97 -9.62
N PRO A 46 0.52 15.64 -10.79
CA PRO A 46 -0.46 15.29 -11.80
C PRO A 46 -0.17 13.91 -12.43
N CYS A 47 -1.21 13.28 -13.00
CA CYS A 47 -1.02 12.09 -13.81
C CYS A 47 -0.18 12.40 -15.06
N PRO A 48 0.52 11.39 -15.62
CA PRO A 48 1.27 11.57 -16.85
C PRO A 48 0.38 12.03 -18.01
N PRO A 49 0.87 12.95 -18.89
CA PRO A 49 0.09 13.40 -20.05
C PRO A 49 -0.36 12.27 -20.98
N GLN A 50 0.39 11.18 -21.02
CA GLN A 50 0.08 9.98 -21.79
C GLN A 50 -1.26 9.35 -21.40
N PHE A 51 -1.62 9.40 -20.10
CA PHE A 51 -2.93 8.91 -19.65
C PHE A 51 -4.07 9.76 -20.22
N THR A 52 -3.96 11.09 -20.15
CA THR A 52 -4.95 11.98 -20.76
C THR A 52 -5.07 11.79 -22.25
N GLN A 53 -3.94 11.65 -22.97
CA GLN A 53 -3.91 11.38 -24.40
C GLN A 53 -4.55 10.02 -24.73
N ALA A 54 -4.28 8.99 -23.93
CA ALA A 54 -4.88 7.67 -24.10
C ALA A 54 -6.40 7.72 -23.94
N MET A 55 -6.91 8.45 -22.94
CA MET A 55 -8.35 8.65 -22.72
C MET A 55 -8.99 9.37 -23.90
N GLN A 56 -8.42 10.48 -24.37
CA GLN A 56 -8.92 11.23 -25.51
C GLN A 56 -8.97 10.36 -26.78
N ASN A 57 -7.87 9.64 -27.05
CA ASN A 57 -7.81 8.76 -28.23
C ASN A 57 -8.87 7.67 -28.18
N LEU A 58 -9.09 7.03 -27.03
CA LEU A 58 -10.15 6.01 -26.87
C LEU A 58 -11.54 6.57 -27.18
N LEU A 59 -11.85 7.77 -26.68
CA LEU A 59 -13.13 8.43 -26.92
C LEU A 59 -13.35 8.82 -28.39
N GLU A 60 -12.27 9.14 -29.12
CA GLU A 60 -12.33 9.57 -30.51
C GLU A 60 -12.34 8.39 -31.50
N THR A 61 -11.70 7.27 -31.16
CA THR A 61 -11.42 6.20 -32.14
C THR A 61 -12.23 4.92 -31.93
N GLU A 62 -12.70 4.67 -30.70
CA GLU A 62 -13.44 3.43 -30.42
C GLU A 62 -14.95 3.65 -30.46
N GLY A 63 -15.68 2.61 -30.90
CA GLY A 63 -17.14 2.64 -30.91
C GLY A 63 -17.70 2.75 -29.48
N PRO A 64 -18.69 3.62 -29.21
CA PRO A 64 -19.18 3.85 -27.87
C PRO A 64 -19.79 2.60 -27.23
N VAL A 65 -20.33 1.67 -27.98
CA VAL A 65 -20.87 0.40 -27.46
C VAL A 65 -19.75 -0.50 -26.95
N ASP A 66 -18.64 -0.60 -27.69
CA ASP A 66 -17.49 -1.43 -27.32
C ASP A 66 -16.70 -0.79 -26.16
N LEU A 67 -16.57 0.55 -26.20
CA LEU A 67 -15.81 1.28 -25.18
C LEU A 67 -16.49 1.27 -23.83
N HIS A 68 -17.83 1.42 -23.79
CA HIS A 68 -18.63 1.54 -22.57
C HIS A 68 -19.38 0.25 -22.21
N GLY A 69 -19.22 -0.83 -23.01
CA GLY A 69 -19.80 -2.13 -22.74
C GLY A 69 -19.14 -2.86 -21.57
N TYR A 70 -19.80 -3.91 -21.09
CA TYR A 70 -19.21 -4.80 -20.10
C TYR A 70 -17.98 -5.50 -20.67
N CYS A 71 -16.87 -5.50 -19.93
CA CYS A 71 -15.77 -6.42 -20.20
C CYS A 71 -15.98 -7.78 -19.52
N PRO A 72 -15.23 -8.82 -19.87
CA PRO A 72 -15.28 -10.11 -19.18
C PRO A 72 -15.07 -9.98 -17.67
N SER A 73 -15.64 -10.91 -16.90
CA SER A 73 -15.49 -10.89 -15.44
C SER A 73 -14.05 -10.95 -14.94
N GLN A 74 -13.16 -11.53 -15.73
CA GLN A 74 -11.71 -11.56 -15.48
C GLN A 74 -11.00 -10.25 -15.85
N GLY A 75 -11.71 -9.26 -16.40
CA GLY A 75 -11.17 -7.98 -16.85
C GLY A 75 -10.90 -7.89 -18.36
N ASP A 76 -10.54 -6.68 -18.81
CA ASP A 76 -10.21 -6.42 -20.22
C ASP A 76 -9.00 -7.24 -20.67
N PRO A 77 -9.11 -8.06 -21.75
CA PRO A 77 -8.02 -8.91 -22.22
C PRO A 77 -6.77 -8.13 -22.62
N GLY A 78 -6.95 -6.95 -23.24
CA GLY A 78 -5.85 -6.09 -23.66
C GLY A 78 -5.05 -5.55 -22.46
N PHE A 79 -5.75 -5.11 -21.43
CA PHE A 79 -5.12 -4.68 -20.17
C PHE A 79 -4.35 -5.83 -19.50
N ARG A 80 -4.95 -7.01 -19.38
CA ARG A 80 -4.34 -8.18 -18.78
C ARG A 80 -3.07 -8.61 -19.51
N THR A 81 -3.11 -8.63 -20.86
CA THR A 81 -1.94 -8.92 -21.69
C THR A 81 -0.85 -7.87 -21.48
N ALA A 82 -1.20 -6.59 -21.56
CA ALA A 82 -0.22 -5.52 -21.41
C ALA A 82 0.48 -5.55 -20.03
N VAL A 83 -0.28 -5.80 -18.94
CA VAL A 83 0.30 -5.95 -17.59
C VAL A 83 1.22 -7.18 -17.51
N ALA A 84 0.81 -8.32 -18.08
CA ALA A 84 1.62 -9.54 -18.09
C ALA A 84 2.95 -9.30 -18.83
N ASP A 85 2.90 -8.71 -20.02
CA ASP A 85 4.08 -8.39 -20.83
C ASP A 85 5.02 -7.41 -20.10
N HIS A 86 4.43 -6.39 -19.44
CA HIS A 86 5.20 -5.44 -18.64
C HIS A 86 5.93 -6.13 -17.47
N LEU A 87 5.23 -6.99 -16.73
CA LEU A 87 5.83 -7.73 -15.60
C LEU A 87 6.88 -8.73 -16.08
N ALA A 88 6.62 -9.46 -17.17
CA ALA A 88 7.57 -10.39 -17.74
C ALA A 88 8.86 -9.69 -18.20
N LYS A 89 8.72 -8.54 -18.85
CA LYS A 89 9.87 -7.72 -19.29
C LYS A 89 10.65 -7.14 -18.10
N THR A 90 9.96 -6.68 -17.07
CA THR A 90 10.57 -5.98 -15.93
C THR A 90 11.25 -6.94 -14.97
N PHE A 91 10.63 -8.09 -14.68
CA PHE A 91 11.09 -8.99 -13.62
C PHE A 91 11.60 -10.36 -14.13
N GLY A 92 11.50 -10.63 -15.44
CA GLY A 92 12.02 -11.87 -16.03
C GLY A 92 11.21 -13.14 -15.67
N LEU A 93 9.99 -12.98 -15.12
CA LEU A 93 9.08 -14.10 -14.85
C LEU A 93 8.08 -14.24 -16.01
N PRO A 94 7.72 -15.48 -16.43
CA PRO A 94 6.93 -15.72 -17.64
C PRO A 94 5.42 -15.48 -17.43
N TYR A 95 5.05 -14.29 -16.98
CA TYR A 95 3.64 -13.91 -16.81
C TYR A 95 2.90 -13.95 -18.16
N ALA A 96 1.66 -14.40 -18.11
CA ALA A 96 0.73 -14.44 -19.21
C ALA A 96 -0.60 -13.77 -18.84
N GLN A 97 -1.45 -13.50 -19.82
CA GLN A 97 -2.76 -12.89 -19.61
C GLN A 97 -3.59 -13.62 -18.51
N LYS A 98 -3.50 -14.95 -18.45
CA LYS A 98 -4.23 -15.78 -17.48
C LYS A 98 -3.86 -15.47 -16.03
N ASP A 99 -2.67 -14.92 -15.79
CA ASP A 99 -2.13 -14.69 -14.44
C ASP A 99 -2.54 -13.32 -13.85
N ILE A 100 -3.24 -12.48 -14.62
CA ILE A 100 -3.59 -11.11 -14.25
C ILE A 100 -5.09 -10.97 -13.98
N PHE A 101 -5.44 -10.43 -12.81
CA PHE A 101 -6.82 -10.09 -12.43
C PHE A 101 -6.95 -8.61 -12.08
N PRO A 102 -7.64 -7.78 -12.87
CA PRO A 102 -7.88 -6.36 -12.57
C PRO A 102 -8.79 -6.17 -11.36
N THR A 103 -8.47 -5.19 -10.53
CA THR A 103 -9.19 -4.92 -9.29
C THR A 103 -9.43 -3.42 -9.07
N THR A 104 -10.33 -3.09 -8.14
CA THR A 104 -10.61 -1.71 -7.74
C THR A 104 -9.51 -1.12 -6.84
N GLY A 105 -8.29 -1.04 -7.40
CA GLY A 105 -7.08 -0.61 -6.69
C GLY A 105 -6.49 -1.72 -5.81
N ALA A 106 -5.41 -1.42 -5.07
CA ALA A 106 -4.74 -2.37 -4.19
C ALA A 106 -5.66 -2.91 -3.08
N ALA A 107 -6.55 -2.11 -2.55
CA ALA A 107 -7.54 -2.56 -1.57
C ALA A 107 -8.40 -3.72 -2.09
N GLY A 108 -8.91 -3.58 -3.31
CA GLY A 108 -9.61 -4.67 -4.00
C GLY A 108 -8.70 -5.86 -4.27
N ALA A 109 -7.44 -5.63 -4.67
CA ALA A 109 -6.48 -6.69 -4.93
C ALA A 109 -6.24 -7.55 -3.68
N ILE A 110 -5.91 -6.92 -2.55
CA ILE A 110 -5.65 -7.60 -1.28
C ILE A 110 -6.90 -8.36 -0.81
N ALA A 111 -8.07 -7.72 -0.85
CA ALA A 111 -9.32 -8.36 -0.42
C ALA A 111 -9.67 -9.60 -1.25
N HIS A 112 -9.40 -9.59 -2.58
CA HIS A 112 -9.62 -10.73 -3.45
C HIS A 112 -8.55 -11.81 -3.24
N ALA A 113 -7.27 -11.42 -3.17
CA ALA A 113 -6.16 -12.34 -2.97
C ALA A 113 -6.32 -13.13 -1.66
N ILE A 114 -6.51 -12.44 -0.53
CA ILE A 114 -6.71 -13.10 0.78
C ILE A 114 -7.91 -14.04 0.72
N ARG A 115 -9.05 -13.57 0.18
CA ARG A 115 -10.26 -14.39 0.11
C ARG A 115 -10.11 -15.62 -0.78
N ALA A 116 -9.24 -15.57 -1.80
CA ALA A 116 -9.00 -16.71 -2.67
C ALA A 116 -8.13 -17.79 -2.03
N VAL A 117 -7.32 -17.45 -1.00
CA VAL A 117 -6.33 -18.36 -0.41
C VAL A 117 -6.56 -18.64 1.09
N THR A 118 -7.67 -18.15 1.67
CA THR A 118 -8.02 -18.39 3.08
C THR A 118 -9.43 -18.93 3.24
N GLN A 119 -9.66 -19.64 4.34
CA GLN A 119 -10.96 -20.11 4.80
C GLN A 119 -11.28 -19.52 6.18
N PRO A 120 -12.56 -19.53 6.60
CA PRO A 120 -12.91 -19.13 7.96
C PRO A 120 -12.16 -19.95 9.02
N GLY A 121 -11.50 -19.25 9.95
CA GLY A 121 -10.67 -19.86 10.99
C GLY A 121 -9.18 -19.88 10.70
N ASP A 122 -8.75 -19.66 9.45
CA ASP A 122 -7.35 -19.55 9.11
C ASP A 122 -6.70 -18.30 9.74
N GLU A 123 -5.39 -18.33 9.84
CA GLU A 123 -4.57 -17.19 10.27
C GLU A 123 -3.87 -16.54 9.08
N VAL A 124 -3.85 -15.20 9.09
CA VAL A 124 -3.05 -14.38 8.17
C VAL A 124 -2.01 -13.63 8.99
N LEU A 125 -0.72 -13.83 8.70
CA LEU A 125 0.35 -13.07 9.36
C LEU A 125 0.64 -11.78 8.61
N THR A 126 0.94 -10.71 9.35
CA THR A 126 1.55 -9.47 8.83
C THR A 126 2.59 -8.95 9.80
N PHE A 127 3.45 -8.04 9.35
CA PHE A 127 4.54 -7.47 10.16
C PHE A 127 4.20 -6.07 10.59
N ALA A 128 4.33 -5.77 11.89
CA ALA A 128 4.23 -4.39 12.35
C ALA A 128 5.51 -3.59 12.00
N PRO A 129 5.41 -2.33 11.58
CA PRO A 129 4.17 -1.57 11.35
C PRO A 129 3.48 -1.97 10.04
N TYR A 130 2.14 -1.98 10.05
CA TYR A 130 1.33 -2.41 8.91
C TYR A 130 0.19 -1.43 8.60
N PHE A 131 -0.38 -1.52 7.41
CA PHE A 131 -1.52 -0.69 7.02
C PHE A 131 -2.80 -1.14 7.75
N PRO A 132 -3.48 -0.25 8.52
CA PRO A 132 -4.58 -0.63 9.43
C PRO A 132 -5.76 -1.36 8.76
N GLU A 133 -6.01 -1.10 7.47
CA GLU A 133 -7.13 -1.71 6.74
C GLU A 133 -6.93 -3.22 6.49
N TYR A 134 -5.74 -3.78 6.76
CA TYR A 134 -5.53 -5.23 6.66
C TYR A 134 -6.42 -6.00 7.64
N GLY A 135 -6.65 -5.46 8.84
CA GLY A 135 -7.56 -6.05 9.81
C GLY A 135 -8.96 -6.29 9.23
N PRO A 136 -9.67 -5.26 8.75
CA PRO A 136 -10.96 -5.41 8.08
C PRO A 136 -10.96 -6.34 6.86
N TYR A 137 -9.90 -6.32 6.02
CA TYR A 137 -9.84 -7.19 4.85
C TYR A 137 -9.75 -8.67 5.23
N VAL A 138 -8.92 -9.00 6.22
CA VAL A 138 -8.79 -10.36 6.76
C VAL A 138 -10.07 -10.79 7.47
N ALA A 139 -10.61 -9.96 8.37
CA ALA A 139 -11.84 -10.26 9.07
C ALA A 139 -13.03 -10.52 8.13
N GLY A 140 -13.06 -9.83 6.99
CA GLY A 140 -14.09 -10.03 5.95
C GLY A 140 -14.09 -11.41 5.28
N THR A 141 -13.04 -12.23 5.50
CA THR A 141 -12.97 -13.63 5.02
C THR A 141 -13.35 -14.65 6.10
N GLY A 142 -13.46 -14.21 7.35
CA GLY A 142 -13.59 -15.08 8.52
C GLY A 142 -12.25 -15.58 9.06
N ALA A 143 -11.13 -15.17 8.48
CA ALA A 143 -9.79 -15.45 8.98
C ALA A 143 -9.37 -14.45 10.09
N CYS A 144 -8.30 -14.77 10.81
CA CYS A 144 -7.75 -13.99 11.90
C CYS A 144 -6.42 -13.34 11.52
N LEU A 145 -6.32 -12.01 11.63
CA LEU A 145 -5.04 -11.32 11.46
C LEU A 145 -4.17 -11.51 12.70
N LYS A 146 -2.95 -11.99 12.52
CA LYS A 146 -1.89 -12.07 13.53
C LYS A 146 -0.75 -11.16 13.12
N VAL A 147 -0.19 -10.44 14.08
CA VAL A 147 0.81 -9.41 13.82
C VAL A 147 2.15 -9.84 14.41
N VAL A 148 3.14 -10.01 13.55
CA VAL A 148 4.53 -10.25 13.94
C VAL A 148 5.08 -8.95 14.57
N PRO A 149 5.70 -9.03 15.76
CA PRO A 149 6.25 -7.85 16.45
C PRO A 149 7.26 -7.09 15.59
N PRO A 150 7.32 -5.75 15.71
CA PRO A 150 8.25 -4.93 14.95
C PRO A 150 9.70 -5.15 15.37
N GLN A 151 10.62 -4.93 14.45
CA GLN A 151 12.05 -4.84 14.69
C GLN A 151 12.51 -3.38 14.49
N ALA A 152 12.29 -2.55 15.51
CA ALA A 152 12.74 -1.16 15.50
C ALA A 152 14.26 -1.04 15.73
N PRO A 153 14.92 0.00 15.21
CA PRO A 153 14.36 1.07 14.39
C PRO A 153 14.29 0.75 12.89
N ALA A 154 14.97 -0.32 12.42
CA ALA A 154 15.13 -0.61 11.00
C ALA A 154 13.83 -1.04 10.29
N PHE A 155 12.86 -1.55 11.03
CA PHE A 155 11.56 -2.01 10.52
C PHE A 155 11.63 -2.99 9.33
N GLN A 156 12.74 -3.73 9.20
CA GLN A 156 12.74 -4.96 8.41
C GLN A 156 11.86 -6.01 9.13
N PRO A 157 11.28 -6.99 8.42
CA PRO A 157 10.57 -8.10 9.05
C PRO A 157 11.38 -8.77 10.15
N ASN A 158 10.76 -8.94 11.31
CA ASN A 158 11.33 -9.70 12.42
C ASN A 158 11.21 -11.20 12.13
N LEU A 159 12.21 -11.76 11.47
CA LEU A 159 12.18 -13.15 10.97
C LEU A 159 12.23 -14.18 12.08
N ASP A 160 12.84 -13.89 13.23
CA ASP A 160 12.87 -14.80 14.37
C ASP A 160 11.46 -14.99 14.95
N ALA A 161 10.78 -13.88 15.27
CA ALA A 161 9.40 -13.92 15.73
C ALA A 161 8.46 -14.48 14.66
N PHE A 162 8.71 -14.20 13.38
CA PHE A 162 7.95 -14.74 12.26
C PHE A 162 8.03 -16.28 12.22
N ALA A 163 9.24 -16.86 12.36
CA ALA A 163 9.44 -18.31 12.37
C ALA A 163 8.65 -18.99 13.50
N GLU A 164 8.60 -18.36 14.68
CA GLU A 164 7.84 -18.86 15.84
C GLU A 164 6.31 -18.76 15.63
N MET A 165 5.85 -17.73 14.89
CA MET A 165 4.42 -17.51 14.63
C MET A 165 3.87 -18.28 13.43
N LEU A 166 4.74 -18.90 12.60
CA LEU A 166 4.31 -19.77 11.51
C LEU A 166 3.81 -21.12 12.05
N THR A 167 2.49 -21.20 12.28
CA THR A 167 1.77 -22.40 12.74
C THR A 167 1.02 -23.09 11.60
N GLU A 168 0.46 -24.28 11.85
CA GLU A 168 -0.37 -25.01 10.88
C GLU A 168 -1.65 -24.26 10.45
N GLN A 169 -2.11 -23.28 11.25
CA GLN A 169 -3.29 -22.47 10.94
C GLN A 169 -2.98 -21.32 9.97
N VAL A 170 -1.69 -21.04 9.71
CA VAL A 170 -1.32 -19.93 8.84
C VAL A 170 -1.49 -20.33 7.38
N ALA A 171 -2.49 -19.75 6.72
CA ALA A 171 -2.73 -19.94 5.29
C ALA A 171 -2.01 -18.90 4.41
N CYS A 172 -1.75 -17.70 4.96
CA CYS A 172 -1.25 -16.57 4.17
C CYS A 172 -0.39 -15.63 5.01
N VAL A 173 0.63 -15.06 4.36
CA VAL A 173 1.45 -13.95 4.88
C VAL A 173 1.20 -12.73 4.01
N LEU A 174 0.85 -11.60 4.62
CA LEU A 174 0.60 -10.33 3.94
C LEU A 174 1.73 -9.35 4.25
N ILE A 175 2.48 -8.95 3.22
CA ILE A 175 3.57 -7.98 3.33
C ILE A 175 3.27 -6.71 2.53
N ASN A 176 3.95 -5.61 2.89
CA ASN A 176 3.91 -4.35 2.15
C ASN A 176 5.33 -3.80 1.99
N THR A 177 5.83 -3.78 0.76
CA THR A 177 7.17 -3.27 0.44
C THR A 177 7.18 -2.61 -0.94
N PRO A 178 7.63 -1.34 -1.04
CA PRO A 178 7.99 -0.39 0.02
C PRO A 178 6.85 -0.14 1.02
N ASN A 179 7.17 0.01 2.31
CA ASN A 179 6.22 -0.11 3.41
C ASN A 179 5.50 1.21 3.74
N ASN A 180 4.21 1.13 3.94
CA ASN A 180 3.40 2.13 4.64
C ASN A 180 3.15 1.62 6.07
N PRO A 181 3.68 2.28 7.13
CA PRO A 181 4.01 3.71 7.21
C PRO A 181 5.51 4.09 7.15
N THR A 182 6.43 3.12 7.13
CA THR A 182 7.84 3.37 7.45
C THR A 182 8.68 3.91 6.29
N GLY A 183 8.27 3.68 5.05
CA GLY A 183 9.10 3.94 3.86
C GLY A 183 10.23 2.92 3.64
N VAL A 184 10.31 1.89 4.48
CA VAL A 184 11.34 0.85 4.38
C VAL A 184 11.07 -0.06 3.19
N VAL A 185 12.13 -0.35 2.44
CA VAL A 185 12.14 -1.38 1.39
C VAL A 185 12.72 -2.66 1.98
N TYR A 186 12.01 -3.78 1.86
CA TYR A 186 12.52 -5.05 2.33
C TYR A 186 13.71 -5.50 1.47
N SER A 187 14.78 -5.94 2.13
CA SER A 187 15.99 -6.37 1.44
C SER A 187 15.80 -7.71 0.72
N ALA A 188 16.62 -7.96 -0.30
CA ALA A 188 16.65 -9.27 -0.97
C ALA A 188 16.99 -10.39 0.00
N GLU A 189 17.89 -10.15 0.96
CA GLU A 189 18.24 -11.10 2.02
C GLU A 189 17.02 -11.44 2.90
N THR A 190 16.28 -10.42 3.35
CA THR A 190 15.04 -10.60 4.12
C THR A 190 14.01 -11.43 3.35
N LEU A 191 13.80 -11.13 2.06
CA LEU A 191 12.83 -11.85 1.23
C LEU A 191 13.29 -13.30 0.95
N THR A 192 14.60 -13.54 0.78
CA THR A 192 15.16 -14.89 0.62
C THR A 192 14.90 -15.73 1.86
N HIS A 193 15.24 -15.22 3.04
CA HIS A 193 15.06 -15.95 4.30
C HIS A 193 13.55 -16.16 4.60
N MET A 194 12.68 -15.17 4.31
CA MET A 194 11.23 -15.36 4.41
C MET A 194 10.74 -16.49 3.50
N ALA A 195 11.21 -16.54 2.26
CA ALA A 195 10.84 -17.59 1.29
C ALA A 195 11.32 -18.99 1.74
N GLU A 196 12.49 -19.09 2.35
CA GLU A 196 13.02 -20.34 2.93
C GLU A 196 12.11 -20.82 4.06
N LEU A 197 11.75 -19.94 5.00
CA LEU A 197 10.83 -20.27 6.11
C LEU A 197 9.45 -20.70 5.59
N LEU A 198 8.88 -19.97 4.63
CA LEU A 198 7.60 -20.34 4.03
C LEU A 198 7.65 -21.70 3.33
N THR A 199 8.74 -21.99 2.62
CA THR A 199 8.93 -23.27 1.92
C THR A 199 9.07 -24.43 2.91
N GLU A 200 9.88 -24.26 3.97
CA GLU A 200 10.07 -25.24 5.02
C GLU A 200 8.75 -25.57 5.73
N LYS A 201 8.04 -24.52 6.18
CA LYS A 201 6.79 -24.69 6.94
C LYS A 201 5.65 -25.23 6.08
N SER A 202 5.51 -24.79 4.83
CA SER A 202 4.52 -25.37 3.90
C SER A 202 4.73 -26.85 3.71
N ARG A 203 5.98 -27.29 3.58
CA ARG A 203 6.32 -28.72 3.49
C ARG A 203 6.01 -29.47 4.78
N ALA A 204 6.36 -28.89 5.94
CA ALA A 204 6.15 -29.50 7.24
C ALA A 204 4.68 -29.70 7.58
N TYR A 205 3.84 -28.72 7.19
CA TYR A 205 2.40 -28.75 7.49
C TYR A 205 1.56 -29.42 6.39
N GLY A 206 2.15 -29.70 5.23
CA GLY A 206 1.46 -30.39 4.13
C GLY A 206 0.46 -29.52 3.37
N HIS A 207 0.55 -28.19 3.49
CA HIS A 207 -0.22 -27.23 2.71
C HIS A 207 0.60 -26.00 2.37
N THR A 208 0.25 -25.31 1.30
CA THR A 208 0.93 -24.07 0.89
C THR A 208 0.54 -22.89 1.79
N ILE A 209 1.55 -22.16 2.28
CA ILE A 209 1.38 -20.85 2.90
C ILE A 209 1.61 -19.82 1.81
N PHE A 210 0.58 -19.10 1.40
CA PHE A 210 0.67 -18.10 0.33
C PHE A 210 1.33 -16.79 0.82
N LEU A 211 2.04 -16.11 -0.09
CA LEU A 211 2.54 -14.76 0.13
C LEU A 211 1.68 -13.76 -0.67
N VAL A 212 0.95 -12.89 0.02
CA VAL A 212 0.26 -11.76 -0.59
C VAL A 212 1.13 -10.52 -0.42
N SER A 213 1.60 -9.97 -1.53
CA SER A 213 2.52 -8.82 -1.54
C SER A 213 1.78 -7.56 -1.98
N ASP A 214 1.58 -6.63 -1.06
CA ASP A 214 0.97 -5.31 -1.32
C ASP A 214 2.05 -4.33 -1.80
N GLU A 215 2.02 -3.98 -3.10
CA GLU A 215 3.10 -3.25 -3.77
C GLU A 215 2.66 -1.93 -4.45
N PRO A 216 1.75 -1.12 -3.90
CA PRO A 216 1.29 0.10 -4.57
C PRO A 216 2.37 1.17 -4.69
N TYR A 217 3.46 1.03 -3.94
CA TYR A 217 4.59 1.97 -3.91
C TYR A 217 5.83 1.45 -4.64
N ARG A 218 5.76 0.31 -5.33
CA ARG A 218 6.92 -0.33 -5.98
C ARG A 218 7.72 0.62 -6.89
N ASP A 219 7.04 1.52 -7.58
CA ASP A 219 7.66 2.47 -8.51
C ASP A 219 8.18 3.75 -7.80
N ILE A 220 7.93 3.90 -6.49
CA ILE A 220 8.42 5.02 -5.68
C ILE A 220 9.59 4.52 -4.85
N ALA A 221 10.77 4.53 -5.45
CA ALA A 221 12.03 4.17 -4.81
C ALA A 221 13.05 5.30 -5.00
N PHE A 222 13.94 5.46 -4.03
CA PHE A 222 14.90 6.56 -3.96
C PHE A 222 16.33 6.08 -4.15
N ASP A 223 17.25 7.03 -4.42
CA ASP A 223 18.67 6.77 -4.61
C ASP A 223 18.97 5.77 -5.74
N GLY A 224 18.07 5.61 -6.72
CA GLY A 224 18.19 4.65 -7.82
C GLY A 224 18.25 3.18 -7.38
N ARG A 225 17.81 2.85 -6.17
CA ARG A 225 17.85 1.49 -5.63
C ARG A 225 16.75 0.63 -6.25
N PRO A 226 17.07 -0.60 -6.68
CA PRO A 226 16.04 -1.52 -7.11
C PRO A 226 15.18 -1.94 -5.91
N VAL A 227 13.86 -1.99 -6.10
CA VAL A 227 12.95 -2.63 -5.15
C VAL A 227 12.92 -4.12 -5.46
N PRO A 228 13.35 -4.99 -4.54
CA PRO A 228 13.26 -6.42 -4.76
C PRO A 228 11.80 -6.85 -4.97
N TYR A 229 11.54 -7.66 -5.99
CA TYR A 229 10.21 -8.13 -6.34
C TYR A 229 9.88 -9.42 -5.60
N PRO A 230 8.97 -9.47 -4.62
CA PRO A 230 8.76 -10.63 -3.76
C PRO A 230 8.43 -11.92 -4.52
N ALA A 231 7.70 -11.83 -5.63
CA ALA A 231 7.39 -12.98 -6.48
C ALA A 231 8.62 -13.62 -7.15
N ALA A 232 9.77 -12.94 -7.20
CA ALA A 232 11.02 -13.54 -7.67
C ALA A 232 11.64 -14.47 -6.64
N PHE A 233 11.31 -14.34 -5.35
CA PHE A 233 11.88 -15.10 -4.23
C PHE A 233 11.01 -16.28 -3.82
N TYR A 234 9.67 -16.13 -3.85
CA TYR A 234 8.76 -17.19 -3.40
C TYR A 234 7.72 -17.54 -4.48
N PRO A 235 7.58 -18.85 -4.85
CA PRO A 235 6.72 -19.27 -5.96
C PRO A 235 5.23 -19.07 -5.69
N HIS A 236 4.76 -19.17 -4.45
CA HIS A 236 3.34 -19.06 -4.12
C HIS A 236 2.98 -17.63 -3.72
N THR A 237 3.28 -16.67 -4.64
CA THR A 237 3.09 -15.24 -4.41
C THR A 237 1.96 -14.68 -5.28
N LEU A 238 1.08 -13.90 -4.64
CA LEU A 238 0.08 -13.05 -5.27
C LEU A 238 0.50 -11.59 -5.09
N THR A 239 0.91 -10.92 -6.17
CA THR A 239 1.27 -9.50 -6.15
C THR A 239 0.03 -8.63 -6.30
N CYS A 240 -0.22 -7.76 -5.33
CA CYS A 240 -1.29 -6.77 -5.33
C CYS A 240 -0.73 -5.39 -5.67
N PHE A 241 -1.13 -4.83 -6.80
CA PHE A 241 -0.62 -3.54 -7.28
C PHE A 241 -1.74 -2.53 -7.52
N SER A 242 -1.41 -1.25 -7.55
CA SER A 242 -2.33 -0.17 -7.89
C SER A 242 -1.65 0.98 -8.61
N PHE A 243 -2.30 1.53 -9.62
CA PHE A 243 -1.87 2.73 -10.34
C PHE A 243 -2.18 4.04 -9.59
N SER A 244 -2.74 3.94 -8.38
CA SER A 244 -3.09 5.08 -7.53
C SER A 244 -1.89 5.96 -7.19
N LYS A 245 -0.67 5.39 -7.14
CA LYS A 245 0.54 6.06 -6.68
C LYS A 245 1.49 6.38 -7.82
N SER A 246 1.88 5.38 -8.61
CA SER A 246 2.82 5.54 -9.72
C SER A 246 2.29 6.44 -10.85
N LEU A 247 0.99 6.37 -11.14
CA LEU A 247 0.34 7.22 -12.14
C LEU A 247 -0.49 8.38 -11.56
N SER A 248 -0.49 8.57 -10.24
CA SER A 248 -1.34 9.58 -9.57
C SER A 248 -2.82 9.46 -9.95
N LEU A 249 -3.36 8.24 -10.02
CA LEU A 249 -4.74 7.95 -10.39
C LEU A 249 -5.56 7.31 -9.25
N PRO A 250 -5.54 7.83 -8.01
CA PRO A 250 -6.24 7.19 -6.90
C PRO A 250 -7.76 7.21 -7.07
N GLY A 251 -8.30 8.18 -7.80
CA GLY A 251 -9.74 8.30 -8.08
C GLY A 251 -10.25 7.28 -9.10
N GLU A 252 -9.39 6.80 -9.99
CA GLU A 252 -9.76 5.87 -11.06
C GLU A 252 -9.97 4.43 -10.59
N ARG A 253 -9.53 4.10 -9.38
CA ARG A 253 -9.75 2.81 -8.75
C ARG A 253 -9.29 1.63 -9.61
N LEU A 254 -8.10 1.68 -10.17
CA LEU A 254 -7.51 0.58 -10.95
C LEU A 254 -6.25 0.02 -10.29
N GLY A 255 -6.21 -1.30 -10.20
CA GLY A 255 -5.09 -2.11 -9.77
C GLY A 255 -5.21 -3.52 -10.35
N TYR A 256 -4.40 -4.43 -9.88
CA TYR A 256 -4.48 -5.83 -10.26
C TYR A 256 -3.90 -6.76 -9.20
N VAL A 257 -4.31 -8.03 -9.25
CA VAL A 257 -3.56 -9.15 -8.70
C VAL A 257 -2.80 -9.81 -9.84
N ALA A 258 -1.50 -10.04 -9.65
CA ALA A 258 -0.72 -10.92 -10.53
C ALA A 258 -0.39 -12.21 -9.76
N VAL A 259 -0.89 -13.33 -10.24
CA VAL A 259 -0.57 -14.67 -9.74
C VAL A 259 0.77 -15.08 -10.33
N ARG A 260 1.75 -15.37 -9.50
CA ARG A 260 3.09 -15.74 -9.99
C ARG A 260 3.02 -17.07 -10.75
N PRO A 261 3.58 -17.16 -11.99
CA PRO A 261 3.66 -18.41 -12.72
C PRO A 261 4.37 -19.51 -11.92
N GLY A 262 3.76 -20.70 -11.84
CA GLY A 262 4.17 -21.80 -10.98
C GLY A 262 3.65 -21.69 -9.53
N CYS A 263 2.75 -20.75 -9.26
CA CYS A 263 2.01 -20.70 -7.99
C CYS A 263 1.04 -21.89 -7.89
N GLU A 264 0.85 -22.43 -6.70
CA GLU A 264 -0.19 -23.43 -6.49
C GLU A 264 -1.56 -22.85 -6.85
N GLY A 265 -2.31 -23.60 -7.66
CA GLY A 265 -3.63 -23.15 -8.14
C GLY A 265 -3.60 -22.06 -9.21
N GLU A 266 -2.46 -21.80 -9.88
CA GLU A 266 -2.31 -20.71 -10.86
C GLU A 266 -3.40 -20.72 -11.94
N ASP A 267 -3.84 -21.90 -12.39
CA ASP A 267 -4.87 -22.04 -13.42
C ASP A 267 -6.30 -21.77 -12.92
N LEU A 268 -6.50 -21.64 -11.60
CA LEU A 268 -7.80 -21.46 -10.96
C LEU A 268 -7.95 -20.10 -10.27
N LEU A 269 -6.87 -19.54 -9.74
CA LEU A 269 -6.92 -18.37 -8.84
C LEU A 269 -7.57 -17.13 -9.49
N VAL A 270 -7.30 -16.86 -10.76
CA VAL A 270 -7.92 -15.73 -11.48
C VAL A 270 -9.43 -15.94 -11.65
N ASP A 271 -9.86 -17.15 -11.98
CA ASP A 271 -11.29 -17.48 -12.12
C ASP A 271 -11.98 -17.49 -10.74
N MET A 272 -11.33 -17.96 -9.68
CA MET A 272 -11.82 -17.84 -8.30
C MET A 272 -12.01 -16.37 -7.91
N MET A 273 -11.02 -15.50 -8.18
CA MET A 273 -11.15 -14.07 -7.91
C MET A 273 -12.28 -13.42 -8.71
N ALA A 274 -12.51 -13.84 -9.96
CA ALA A 274 -13.66 -13.39 -10.75
C ALA A 274 -15.01 -13.83 -10.11
N GLN A 275 -15.09 -15.02 -9.54
CA GLN A 275 -16.28 -15.44 -8.79
C GLN A 275 -16.44 -14.66 -7.48
N ILE A 276 -15.35 -14.44 -6.74
CA ILE A 276 -15.34 -13.62 -5.52
C ILE A 276 -15.84 -12.20 -5.83
N SER A 277 -15.35 -11.61 -6.93
CA SER A 277 -15.75 -10.29 -7.40
C SER A 277 -17.26 -10.19 -7.64
N ARG A 278 -17.82 -11.18 -8.35
CA ARG A 278 -19.27 -11.29 -8.58
C ARG A 278 -20.05 -11.49 -7.28
N PHE A 279 -19.59 -12.38 -6.42
CA PHE A 279 -20.24 -12.70 -5.14
C PHE A 279 -20.28 -11.49 -4.19
N THR A 280 -19.20 -10.68 -4.18
CA THR A 280 -19.10 -9.49 -3.32
C THR A 280 -19.70 -8.23 -3.95
N GLY A 281 -20.18 -8.29 -5.19
CA GLY A 281 -20.73 -7.15 -5.93
C GLY A 281 -19.68 -6.14 -6.40
N HIS A 282 -18.40 -6.51 -6.43
CA HIS A 282 -17.29 -5.68 -6.89
C HIS A 282 -16.82 -6.12 -8.28
N ASN A 283 -17.72 -6.12 -9.24
CA ASN A 283 -17.35 -6.47 -10.62
C ASN A 283 -16.18 -5.62 -11.11
N CYS A 284 -15.61 -6.07 -12.21
CA CYS A 284 -14.47 -5.49 -12.89
C CYS A 284 -14.36 -3.95 -12.83
N PRO A 285 -13.18 -3.35 -12.70
CA PRO A 285 -12.99 -1.91 -12.83
C PRO A 285 -13.46 -1.37 -14.19
N PRO A 286 -13.71 -0.06 -14.33
CA PRO A 286 -14.20 0.53 -15.59
C PRO A 286 -13.34 0.15 -16.79
N SER A 287 -13.97 -0.34 -17.87
CA SER A 287 -13.27 -0.84 -19.08
C SER A 287 -12.40 0.23 -19.74
N ILE A 288 -12.90 1.46 -19.84
CA ILE A 288 -12.15 2.58 -20.42
C ILE A 288 -10.87 2.88 -19.64
N ILE A 289 -10.89 2.79 -18.31
CA ILE A 289 -9.70 3.03 -17.47
C ILE A 289 -8.68 1.91 -17.66
N GLN A 290 -9.11 0.65 -17.71
CA GLN A 290 -8.23 -0.48 -18.01
C GLN A 290 -7.52 -0.27 -19.37
N ARG A 291 -8.26 0.07 -20.43
CA ARG A 291 -7.73 0.33 -21.78
C ARG A 291 -6.79 1.54 -21.83
N ALA A 292 -7.11 2.62 -21.12
CA ALA A 292 -6.23 3.80 -21.06
C ALA A 292 -4.91 3.50 -20.34
N VAL A 293 -4.97 2.86 -19.19
CA VAL A 293 -3.79 2.52 -18.37
C VAL A 293 -2.90 1.49 -19.08
N SER A 294 -3.47 0.54 -19.86
CA SER A 294 -2.66 -0.41 -20.63
C SER A 294 -1.67 0.27 -21.59
N ARG A 295 -1.95 1.51 -22.00
CA ARG A 295 -1.09 2.34 -22.87
C ARG A 295 -0.04 3.15 -22.09
N CYS A 296 -0.06 3.10 -20.74
CA CYS A 296 0.75 3.94 -19.85
C CYS A 296 1.65 3.13 -18.90
N LEU A 297 1.82 1.82 -19.08
CA LEU A 297 2.55 0.95 -18.15
C LEU A 297 4.06 1.24 -18.04
N ASN A 298 4.63 1.96 -19.02
CA ASN A 298 6.05 2.28 -19.08
C ASN A 298 6.37 3.73 -18.62
N VAL A 299 5.40 4.43 -18.06
CA VAL A 299 5.55 5.80 -17.56
C VAL A 299 5.07 5.92 -16.13
N THR A 300 5.57 6.93 -15.42
CA THR A 300 5.10 7.32 -14.09
C THR A 300 4.78 8.81 -14.06
N SER A 301 4.08 9.26 -13.04
CA SER A 301 4.07 10.67 -12.66
C SER A 301 5.47 11.15 -12.29
N ASP A 302 5.67 12.44 -12.09
CA ASP A 302 6.95 12.97 -11.61
C ASP A 302 7.18 12.59 -10.14
N LEU A 303 7.77 11.41 -9.92
CA LEU A 303 8.04 10.87 -8.59
C LEU A 303 9.25 11.54 -7.90
N SER A 304 10.05 12.35 -8.62
CA SER A 304 11.23 13.06 -8.09
C SER A 304 10.85 14.10 -7.02
N VAL A 305 9.63 14.63 -7.11
CA VAL A 305 9.05 15.51 -6.09
C VAL A 305 9.03 14.85 -4.71
N TYR A 306 8.71 13.55 -4.65
CA TYR A 306 8.67 12.82 -3.39
C TYR A 306 10.06 12.59 -2.80
N GLU A 307 11.08 12.35 -3.62
CA GLU A 307 12.46 12.24 -3.15
C GLU A 307 12.97 13.57 -2.60
N THR A 308 12.65 14.68 -3.26
CA THR A 308 12.94 16.03 -2.78
C THR A 308 12.30 16.29 -1.42
N ASN A 309 11.01 16.03 -1.29
CA ASN A 309 10.27 16.22 -0.03
C ASN A 309 10.80 15.32 1.10
N MET A 310 11.14 14.08 0.77
CA MET A 310 11.75 13.14 1.71
C MET A 310 13.09 13.69 2.25
N ASN A 311 13.96 14.16 1.38
CA ASN A 311 15.25 14.71 1.78
C ASN A 311 15.08 15.91 2.72
N LEU A 312 14.23 16.87 2.36
CA LEU A 312 13.95 18.05 3.19
C LEU A 312 13.47 17.66 4.60
N LEU A 313 12.52 16.74 4.70
CA LEU A 313 11.98 16.30 5.99
C LEU A 313 12.98 15.44 6.76
N TYR A 314 13.65 14.49 6.11
CA TYR A 314 14.63 13.63 6.77
C TYR A 314 15.77 14.44 7.38
N ASP A 315 16.39 15.32 6.62
CA ASP A 315 17.50 16.15 7.08
C ASP A 315 17.06 17.07 8.23
N LYS A 316 15.86 17.65 8.12
CA LYS A 316 15.29 18.48 9.18
C LYS A 316 15.02 17.69 10.46
N LEU A 317 14.37 16.55 10.37
CA LEU A 317 14.06 15.70 11.53
C LEU A 317 15.34 15.23 12.23
N LYS A 318 16.37 14.82 11.46
CA LYS A 318 17.70 14.46 12.01
C LYS A 318 18.35 15.63 12.72
N ALA A 319 18.35 16.81 12.12
CA ALA A 319 18.92 18.03 12.72
C ALA A 319 18.20 18.44 14.01
N LEU A 320 16.91 18.14 14.12
CA LEU A 320 16.10 18.39 15.31
C LEU A 320 16.27 17.31 16.39
N GLY A 321 16.98 16.21 16.11
CA GLY A 321 17.27 15.14 17.05
C GLY A 321 16.24 14.02 17.09
N PHE A 322 15.37 13.91 16.08
CA PHE A 322 14.47 12.77 15.96
C PHE A 322 15.24 11.49 15.61
N GLU A 323 14.83 10.39 16.21
CA GLU A 323 15.19 9.04 15.77
C GLU A 323 14.29 8.69 14.57
N VAL A 324 14.89 8.52 13.39
CA VAL A 324 14.18 8.24 12.15
C VAL A 324 15.07 7.50 11.18
N GLU A 325 14.53 6.43 10.58
CA GLU A 325 15.14 5.73 9.45
C GLU A 325 14.90 6.51 8.15
N ARG A 326 15.91 6.49 7.27
CA ARG A 326 15.76 7.11 5.95
C ARG A 326 14.85 6.24 5.09
N PRO A 327 13.73 6.75 4.58
CA PRO A 327 12.89 6.01 3.66
C PRO A 327 13.65 5.58 2.40
N GLY A 328 13.52 4.32 2.01
CA GLY A 328 14.03 3.81 0.74
C GLY A 328 13.01 3.92 -0.40
N GLY A 329 11.77 4.20 -0.07
CA GLY A 329 10.66 4.36 -1.02
C GLY A 329 9.40 4.90 -0.36
N THR A 330 8.28 4.86 -1.06
CA THR A 330 6.98 5.44 -0.70
C THR A 330 6.99 6.98 -0.67
N PHE A 331 6.01 7.57 -0.03
CA PHE A 331 5.98 8.98 0.34
C PHE A 331 5.62 9.15 1.83
N TYR A 332 6.14 8.22 2.66
CA TYR A 332 5.97 8.27 4.12
C TYR A 332 7.33 8.28 4.81
N ILE A 333 7.39 9.04 5.91
CA ILE A 333 8.50 9.00 6.86
C ILE A 333 7.94 8.78 8.27
N PHE A 334 8.68 8.01 9.09
CA PHE A 334 8.17 7.44 10.32
C PHE A 334 9.12 7.68 11.51
N PRO A 335 9.26 8.94 11.97
CA PRO A 335 10.09 9.27 13.11
C PRO A 335 9.46 8.81 14.42
N LYS A 336 10.33 8.50 15.39
CA LYS A 336 9.92 8.33 16.78
C LYS A 336 9.47 9.68 17.36
N ALA A 337 8.35 9.70 18.06
CA ALA A 337 7.87 10.90 18.74
C ALA A 337 8.85 11.33 19.86
N LEU A 338 8.87 12.63 20.19
CA LEU A 338 9.72 13.16 21.26
C LEU A 338 9.13 12.92 22.68
N GLU A 339 8.03 12.19 22.77
CA GLU A 339 7.42 11.67 24.00
C GLU A 339 6.84 10.27 23.75
N GLU A 340 6.60 9.50 24.80
CA GLU A 340 6.12 8.10 24.68
C GLU A 340 4.75 7.99 24.04
N ASP A 341 3.85 8.93 24.35
CA ASP A 341 2.49 8.95 23.79
C ASP A 341 2.47 9.71 22.46
N ALA A 342 2.48 8.95 21.37
CA ALA A 342 2.39 9.50 20.02
C ALA A 342 1.10 10.30 19.77
N ASN A 343 0.00 9.97 20.46
CA ASN A 343 -1.26 10.73 20.34
C ASN A 343 -1.12 12.10 20.99
N ALA A 344 -0.51 12.18 22.20
CA ALA A 344 -0.21 13.44 22.87
C ALA A 344 0.74 14.30 22.02
N PHE A 345 1.77 13.69 21.44
CA PHE A 345 2.67 14.35 20.50
C PHE A 345 1.92 14.94 19.28
N CYS A 346 1.07 14.16 18.62
CA CYS A 346 0.27 14.64 17.50
C CYS A 346 -0.70 15.76 17.90
N LEU A 347 -1.29 15.67 19.09
CA LEU A 347 -2.16 16.74 19.60
C LEU A 347 -1.37 18.03 19.84
N ARG A 348 -0.16 17.95 20.38
CA ARG A 348 0.73 19.10 20.55
C ARG A 348 1.17 19.69 19.21
N ALA A 349 1.42 18.86 18.21
CA ALA A 349 1.79 19.29 16.86
C ALA A 349 0.69 20.15 16.20
N ARG A 350 -0.59 19.89 16.51
CA ARG A 350 -1.74 20.71 16.01
C ARG A 350 -1.67 22.17 16.47
N ALA A 351 -1.01 22.48 17.60
CA ALA A 351 -0.80 23.86 18.05
C ALA A 351 0.11 24.65 17.12
N TYR A 352 0.84 23.97 16.23
CA TYR A 352 1.70 24.54 15.19
C TYR A 352 1.16 24.28 13.78
N ASP A 353 -0.14 23.94 13.67
CA ASP A 353 -0.82 23.57 12.42
C ASP A 353 -0.16 22.40 11.65
N LEU A 354 0.60 21.55 12.37
CA LEU A 354 1.18 20.29 11.87
C LEU A 354 0.22 19.13 12.16
N LEU A 355 -0.24 18.46 11.12
CA LEU A 355 -1.16 17.33 11.23
C LEU A 355 -0.42 16.03 10.91
N LEU A 356 -0.15 15.24 11.95
CA LEU A 356 0.61 14.00 11.92
C LEU A 356 -0.32 12.84 12.32
N VAL A 357 0.05 11.61 11.96
CA VAL A 357 -0.72 10.41 12.32
C VAL A 357 0.04 9.59 13.36
N PRO A 358 -0.52 9.36 14.57
CA PRO A 358 0.11 8.53 15.59
C PRO A 358 0.14 7.07 15.16
N SER A 359 1.14 6.35 15.63
CA SER A 359 1.49 5.01 15.15
C SER A 359 0.69 3.85 15.73
N ASP A 360 -0.13 4.08 16.75
CA ASP A 360 -0.84 3.00 17.46
C ASP A 360 -1.67 2.12 16.53
N SER A 361 -2.36 2.73 15.56
CA SER A 361 -3.17 2.01 14.57
C SER A 361 -2.33 1.18 13.58
N PHE A 362 -1.02 1.44 13.47
CA PHE A 362 -0.10 0.65 12.64
C PHE A 362 0.55 -0.52 13.42
N GLY A 363 0.15 -0.75 14.67
CA GLY A 363 0.67 -1.84 15.51
C GLY A 363 2.00 -1.54 16.21
N VAL A 364 2.42 -0.29 16.28
CA VAL A 364 3.64 0.16 16.97
C VAL A 364 3.33 1.40 17.79
N LYS A 365 3.96 1.54 18.98
CA LYS A 365 3.79 2.71 19.83
C LYS A 365 4.97 3.67 19.73
N GLY A 366 4.72 4.96 19.98
CA GLY A 366 5.75 5.97 20.15
C GLY A 366 6.35 6.51 18.83
N TYR A 367 5.73 6.24 17.69
CA TYR A 367 6.13 6.80 16.40
C TYR A 367 5.00 7.64 15.78
N VAL A 368 5.34 8.41 14.77
CA VAL A 368 4.35 9.18 13.99
C VAL A 368 4.63 9.05 12.51
N ARG A 369 3.56 9.01 11.71
CA ARG A 369 3.68 8.99 10.25
C ARG A 369 3.46 10.39 9.66
N LEU A 370 4.35 10.81 8.77
CA LEU A 370 4.18 11.96 7.90
C LEU A 370 4.07 11.47 6.45
N ALA A 371 2.98 11.83 5.77
CA ALA A 371 2.78 11.60 4.35
C ALA A 371 3.25 12.85 3.58
N TYR A 372 4.44 12.80 2.97
CA TYR A 372 5.05 13.96 2.30
C TYR A 372 4.68 14.08 0.80
N CYS A 373 3.59 13.45 0.39
CA CYS A 373 3.01 13.63 -0.95
C CYS A 373 2.17 14.92 -1.04
N ILE A 374 2.78 16.04 -0.68
CA ILE A 374 2.25 17.40 -0.75
C ILE A 374 3.24 18.28 -1.54
N ASP A 375 2.84 19.50 -1.87
CA ASP A 375 3.70 20.42 -2.61
C ASP A 375 5.00 20.72 -1.85
N THR A 376 6.13 20.76 -2.56
CA THR A 376 7.46 21.00 -1.97
C THR A 376 7.53 22.33 -1.21
N GLU A 377 6.97 23.40 -1.77
CA GLU A 377 6.87 24.70 -1.07
C GLU A 377 6.16 24.58 0.28
N LYS A 378 5.11 23.75 0.36
CA LYS A 378 4.40 23.50 1.61
C LYS A 378 5.24 22.72 2.61
N VAL A 379 6.05 21.77 2.15
CA VAL A 379 7.04 21.08 2.99
C VAL A 379 8.04 22.10 3.56
N GLU A 380 8.65 22.93 2.72
CA GLU A 380 9.61 23.97 3.14
C GLU A 380 9.01 24.91 4.20
N ARG A 381 7.78 25.39 3.97
CA ARG A 381 7.05 26.27 4.90
C ARG A 381 6.71 25.60 6.24
N SER A 382 6.61 24.27 6.28
CA SER A 382 6.33 23.51 7.50
C SER A 382 7.57 23.35 8.40
N LEU A 383 8.79 23.47 7.87
CA LEU A 383 10.02 23.20 8.61
C LEU A 383 10.20 24.09 9.87
N PRO A 384 9.86 25.41 9.84
CA PRO A 384 9.85 26.22 11.05
C PRO A 384 8.83 25.77 12.11
N ALA A 385 7.71 25.18 11.69
CA ALA A 385 6.70 24.65 12.62
C ALA A 385 7.24 23.38 13.33
N LEU A 386 7.96 22.51 12.60
CA LEU A 386 8.67 21.36 13.18
C LEU A 386 9.75 21.80 14.18
N GLU A 387 10.48 22.89 13.91
CA GLU A 387 11.46 23.47 14.85
C GLU A 387 10.79 23.91 16.15
N LYS A 388 9.67 24.65 16.05
CA LYS A 388 8.91 25.11 17.21
C LYS A 388 8.37 23.94 18.04
N LEU A 389 7.84 22.91 17.35
CA LEU A 389 7.38 21.69 18.00
C LEU A 389 8.54 21.01 18.77
N ALA A 390 9.68 20.77 18.12
CA ALA A 390 10.83 20.14 18.74
C ALA A 390 11.39 20.99 19.91
N ALA A 391 11.43 22.31 19.76
CA ALA A 391 11.89 23.24 20.81
C ALA A 391 11.00 23.18 22.05
N SER A 392 9.71 22.87 21.90
CA SER A 392 8.78 22.74 23.04
C SER A 392 9.09 21.55 23.95
N TYR A 393 9.97 20.62 23.53
CA TYR A 393 10.46 19.48 24.32
C TYR A 393 11.88 19.70 24.91
N ARG A 394 12.57 20.73 24.46
CA ARG A 394 13.87 21.11 25.01
C ARG A 394 13.65 22.09 26.17
N LYS A 395 13.65 21.58 27.40
CA LYS A 395 13.69 22.40 28.61
C LYS A 395 15.13 22.59 29.06
#